data_4d75237cff1f224b670cc8d480686cb0
#
_entry.id   4d75237cff1f224b670cc8d480686cb0
#
_cell.length_a   1.000
_cell.length_b   1.000
_cell.length_c   1.000
_cell.angle_alpha   90.00
_cell.angle_beta   90.00
_cell.angle_gamma   90.00
#
_symmetry.space_group_name_H-M   'P 1'
#
loop_
_entity.id
_entity.type
_entity.pdbx_description
1 polymer ?
#
loop_
_entity_poly.entity_id
_entity_poly.type
_entity_poly.pdbx_seq_one_letter_code
_entity_poly.pdbx_strand_id
1 'polypeptide(L)'
;MSEFKGVTVIKKANIYFEGKVTSRSIIFPDGSKKTLGIMLPGKYEFGTDKKEIMEIISGKLEISLPSEKKWKAISGGESFEVPAKSKFGLKVMEITDYCCSYVD
;
A
#
# COMPACT_ATOMS: atom_id res chain seq x y z
N MET A 1 -11.47 -4.33 -16.29
CA MET A 1 -10.49 -4.59 -15.23
C MET A 1 -9.23 -3.79 -15.52
N SER A 2 -8.70 -3.10 -14.53
CA SER A 2 -7.48 -2.31 -14.70
C SER A 2 -6.26 -3.23 -14.81
N GLU A 3 -5.28 -2.80 -15.57
CA GLU A 3 -4.04 -3.57 -15.74
C GLU A 3 -2.88 -2.65 -16.07
N PHE A 4 -1.67 -3.12 -15.78
CA PHE A 4 -0.44 -2.47 -16.22
C PHE A 4 0.12 -3.25 -17.39
N LYS A 5 0.46 -2.56 -18.48
CA LYS A 5 1.05 -3.18 -19.67
C LYS A 5 2.50 -2.71 -19.82
N GLY A 6 3.34 -3.58 -20.41
CA GLY A 6 4.73 -3.22 -20.70
C GLY A 6 5.57 -2.97 -19.46
N VAL A 7 5.26 -3.63 -18.34
CA VAL A 7 5.98 -3.42 -17.09
C VAL A 7 6.91 -4.59 -16.79
N THR A 8 7.88 -4.33 -15.91
CA THR A 8 8.75 -5.36 -15.35
C THR A 8 8.25 -5.70 -13.95
N VAL A 9 8.06 -6.98 -13.68
CA VAL A 9 7.68 -7.47 -12.35
C VAL A 9 8.91 -8.10 -11.70
N ILE A 10 9.29 -7.59 -10.52
CA ILE A 10 10.35 -8.21 -9.74
C ILE A 10 9.81 -9.49 -9.15
N LYS A 11 10.45 -10.60 -9.48
CA LYS A 11 9.95 -11.94 -9.18
C LYS A 11 9.85 -12.22 -7.68
N LYS A 12 10.80 -11.74 -6.90
CA LYS A 12 10.83 -11.97 -5.46
C LYS A 12 9.85 -11.04 -4.74
N ALA A 13 8.99 -11.60 -3.91
CA ALA A 13 8.04 -10.82 -3.14
C ALA A 13 8.71 -10.03 -2.02
N ASN A 14 8.11 -8.89 -1.67
CA ASN A 14 8.40 -8.15 -0.45
C ASN A 14 7.49 -8.74 0.64
N ILE A 15 8.08 -9.21 1.73
CA ILE A 15 7.34 -9.90 2.79
C ILE A 15 7.48 -9.12 4.09
N TYR A 16 6.36 -8.77 4.69
CA TYR A 16 6.31 -8.03 5.95
C TYR A 16 5.44 -8.78 6.95
N PHE A 17 5.74 -8.62 8.23
CA PHE A 17 4.94 -9.20 9.33
C PHE A 17 4.69 -10.68 9.13
N GLU A 18 5.76 -11.43 8.84
CA GLU A 18 5.75 -12.89 8.69
C GLU A 18 4.78 -13.38 7.61
N GLY A 19 4.61 -12.60 6.55
CA GLY A 19 3.76 -12.96 5.43
C GLY A 19 2.33 -12.44 5.50
N LYS A 20 1.98 -11.70 6.54
CA LYS A 20 0.64 -11.12 6.66
C LYS A 20 0.43 -9.96 5.68
N VAL A 21 1.51 -9.32 5.27
CA VAL A 21 1.49 -8.30 4.22
C VAL A 21 2.56 -8.67 3.20
N THR A 22 2.18 -8.74 1.93
CA THR A 22 3.11 -9.04 0.85
C THR A 22 2.86 -8.12 -0.32
N SER A 23 3.90 -7.87 -1.11
CA SER A 23 3.76 -7.11 -2.35
C SER A 23 4.79 -7.54 -3.37
N ARG A 24 4.55 -7.20 -4.63
CA ARG A 24 5.51 -7.36 -5.72
C ARG A 24 5.80 -5.99 -6.31
N SER A 25 7.07 -5.74 -6.59
CA SER A 25 7.51 -4.49 -7.18
C SER A 25 7.29 -4.52 -8.68
N ILE A 26 6.70 -3.45 -9.20
CA ILE A 26 6.40 -3.25 -10.62
C ILE A 26 7.21 -2.05 -11.08
N ILE A 27 8.03 -2.23 -12.11
CA ILE A 27 8.86 -1.16 -12.68
C ILE A 27 8.28 -0.78 -14.05
N PHE A 28 8.00 0.50 -14.22
CA PHE A 28 7.46 1.04 -15.47
C PHE A 28 8.58 1.43 -16.43
N PRO A 29 8.29 1.55 -17.74
CA PRO A 29 9.33 1.92 -18.71
C PRO A 29 10.04 3.25 -18.42
N ASP A 30 9.37 4.19 -17.75
CA ASP A 30 9.95 5.48 -17.38
C ASP A 30 10.81 5.40 -16.11
N GLY A 31 10.99 4.23 -15.53
CA GLY A 31 11.76 4.01 -14.31
C GLY A 31 10.96 4.19 -13.02
N SER A 32 9.70 4.61 -13.09
CA SER A 32 8.88 4.75 -11.89
C SER A 32 8.52 3.37 -11.34
N LYS A 33 8.16 3.33 -10.07
CA LYS A 33 7.90 2.09 -9.34
C LYS A 33 6.58 2.16 -8.60
N LYS A 34 5.84 1.04 -8.65
CA LYS A 34 4.68 0.80 -7.79
C LYS A 34 4.81 -0.59 -7.19
N THR A 35 4.02 -0.88 -6.18
CA THR A 35 3.89 -2.24 -5.66
C THR A 35 2.42 -2.65 -5.68
N LEU A 36 2.19 -3.93 -5.93
CA LEU A 36 0.87 -4.56 -5.85
C LEU A 36 0.92 -5.61 -4.77
N GLY A 37 -0.02 -5.57 -3.85
CA GLY A 37 0.07 -6.46 -2.71
C GLY A 37 -1.25 -6.80 -2.04
N ILE A 38 -1.13 -7.66 -1.04
CA ILE A 38 -2.25 -8.13 -0.24
C ILE A 38 -1.90 -7.92 1.23
N MET A 39 -2.86 -7.44 2.01
CA MET A 39 -2.78 -7.35 3.46
C MET A 39 -3.85 -8.24 4.08
N LEU A 40 -3.43 -9.13 4.97
CA LEU A 40 -4.36 -9.96 5.73
C LEU A 40 -4.90 -9.15 6.93
N PRO A 41 -6.06 -9.54 7.50
CA PRO A 41 -6.58 -8.84 8.68
C PRO A 41 -5.54 -8.78 9.79
N GLY A 42 -5.44 -7.63 10.43
CA GLY A 42 -4.46 -7.38 11.49
C GLY A 42 -4.18 -5.90 11.66
N LYS A 43 -3.28 -5.61 12.59
CA LYS A 43 -2.87 -4.24 12.89
C LYS A 43 -1.39 -4.09 12.54
N TYR A 44 -1.07 -3.08 11.75
CA TYR A 44 0.29 -2.86 11.24
C TYR A 44 0.71 -1.41 11.36
N GLU A 45 2.03 -1.19 11.40
CA GLU A 45 2.61 0.14 11.29
C GLU A 45 3.72 0.09 10.24
N PHE A 46 3.71 1.04 9.33
CA PHE A 46 4.74 1.17 8.28
C PHE A 46 5.39 2.54 8.33
N GLY A 47 6.67 2.57 7.97
CA GLY A 47 7.39 3.81 7.76
C GLY A 47 7.49 4.12 6.27
N THR A 48 7.60 5.41 5.95
CA THR A 48 7.80 5.85 4.56
C THR A 48 9.16 6.53 4.43
N ASP A 49 9.80 6.33 3.29
CA ASP A 49 10.97 7.09 2.89
C ASP A 49 10.54 8.19 1.91
N LYS A 50 9.76 7.83 0.91
CA LYS A 50 9.14 8.73 -0.05
C LYS A 50 7.66 8.89 0.25
N LYS A 51 7.04 9.92 -0.30
CA LYS A 51 5.58 10.06 -0.27
C LYS A 51 4.95 8.85 -0.97
N GLU A 52 3.90 8.32 -0.38
CA GLU A 52 3.19 7.16 -0.94
C GLU A 52 1.74 7.53 -1.23
N ILE A 53 1.23 7.00 -2.33
CA ILE A 53 -0.19 7.05 -2.64
C ILE A 53 -0.68 5.62 -2.60
N MET A 54 -1.57 5.33 -1.65
CA MET A 54 -2.13 4.00 -1.44
C MET A 54 -3.51 3.93 -2.06
N GLU A 55 -3.66 3.08 -3.08
CA GLU A 55 -4.97 2.78 -3.66
C GLU A 55 -5.48 1.48 -3.07
N ILE A 56 -6.69 1.49 -2.54
CA ILE A 56 -7.34 0.28 -2.05
C ILE A 56 -8.23 -0.26 -3.17
N ILE A 57 -7.85 -1.39 -3.72
CA ILE A 57 -8.56 -2.01 -4.84
C ILE A 57 -9.79 -2.74 -4.32
N SER A 58 -9.64 -3.49 -3.23
CA SER A 58 -10.74 -4.14 -2.54
C SER A 58 -10.39 -4.35 -1.08
N GLY A 59 -11.40 -4.50 -0.24
CA GLY A 59 -11.22 -4.73 1.19
C GLY A 59 -11.70 -3.58 2.03
N LYS A 60 -11.45 -3.67 3.34
CA LYS A 60 -11.82 -2.64 4.33
C LYS A 60 -10.73 -2.53 5.37
N LEU A 61 -10.36 -1.31 5.69
CA LEU A 61 -9.37 -1.03 6.73
C LEU A 61 -9.60 0.34 7.34
N GLU A 62 -8.91 0.60 8.43
CA GLU A 62 -8.80 1.94 9.02
C GLU A 62 -7.35 2.36 8.97
N ILE A 63 -7.12 3.64 8.78
CA ILE A 63 -5.76 4.19 8.70
C ILE A 63 -5.60 5.30 9.73
N SER A 64 -4.36 5.43 10.23
CA SER A 64 -3.96 6.52 11.12
C SER A 64 -2.76 7.22 10.47
N LEU A 65 -2.95 8.45 10.01
CA LEU A 65 -1.89 9.24 9.38
C LEU A 65 -1.10 10.02 10.42
N PRO A 66 0.17 10.39 10.12
CA PRO A 66 1.07 10.99 11.12
C PRO A 66 0.53 12.25 11.81
N SER A 67 -0.20 13.08 11.08
CA SER A 67 -0.72 14.34 11.61
C SER A 67 -2.14 14.23 12.16
N GLU A 68 -2.73 13.04 12.12
CA GLU A 68 -4.11 12.82 12.53
C GLU A 68 -4.17 11.86 13.71
N LYS A 69 -4.95 12.21 14.71
CA LYS A 69 -5.12 11.38 15.91
C LYS A 69 -6.25 10.37 15.78
N LYS A 70 -7.08 10.51 14.77
CA LYS A 70 -8.26 9.65 14.58
C LYS A 70 -8.00 8.63 13.47
N TRP A 71 -8.56 7.47 13.63
CA TRP A 71 -8.59 6.43 12.60
C TRP A 71 -9.66 6.76 11.57
N LYS A 72 -9.32 6.61 10.31
CA LYS A 72 -10.21 6.90 9.20
C LYS A 72 -10.50 5.62 8.43
N ALA A 73 -11.76 5.34 8.16
CA ALA A 73 -12.17 4.15 7.41
C ALA A 73 -11.91 4.36 5.91
N ILE A 74 -11.31 3.36 5.28
CA ILE A 74 -11.04 3.33 3.84
C ILE A 74 -11.52 1.98 3.31
N SER A 75 -12.16 1.99 2.16
CA SER A 75 -12.63 0.76 1.53
C SER A 75 -12.29 0.74 0.04
N GLY A 76 -12.57 -0.38 -0.62
CA GLY A 76 -12.26 -0.57 -2.04
C GLY A 76 -12.75 0.57 -2.91
N GLY A 77 -11.89 1.04 -3.81
CA GLY A 77 -12.16 2.18 -4.68
C GLY A 77 -11.67 3.51 -4.13
N GLU A 78 -11.18 3.54 -2.91
CA GLU A 78 -10.67 4.77 -2.27
C GLU A 78 -9.14 4.75 -2.22
N SER A 79 -8.56 5.93 -2.04
CA SER A 79 -7.11 6.08 -1.91
C SER A 79 -6.78 7.09 -0.82
N PHE A 80 -5.53 7.04 -0.35
CA PHE A 80 -5.02 8.01 0.61
C PHE A 80 -3.53 8.24 0.37
N GLU A 81 -3.03 9.39 0.83
CA GLU A 81 -1.63 9.75 0.69
C GLU A 81 -0.94 9.74 2.05
N VAL A 82 0.32 9.29 2.07
CA VAL A 82 1.16 9.29 3.26
C VAL A 82 2.40 10.14 2.98
N PRO A 83 2.71 11.13 3.82
CA PRO A 83 3.90 11.97 3.59
C PRO A 83 5.20 11.17 3.66
N ALA A 84 6.23 11.71 3.03
CA ALA A 84 7.58 11.13 3.12
C ALA A 84 8.09 11.19 4.56
N LYS A 85 9.00 10.27 4.89
CA LYS A 85 9.71 10.23 6.19
C LYS A 85 8.76 10.25 7.39
N SER A 86 7.71 9.44 7.32
CA SER A 86 6.63 9.38 8.30
C SER A 86 6.32 7.95 8.67
N LYS A 87 5.42 7.79 9.64
CA LYS A 87 4.86 6.49 10.00
C LYS A 87 3.35 6.56 9.92
N PHE A 88 2.72 5.46 9.56
CA PHE A 88 1.26 5.40 9.53
C PHE A 88 0.80 4.02 10.01
N GLY A 89 -0.39 4.00 10.60
CA GLY A 89 -0.98 2.77 11.12
C GLY A 89 -2.10 2.25 10.25
N LEU A 90 -2.26 0.95 10.24
CA LEU A 90 -3.31 0.26 9.50
C LEU A 90 -4.00 -0.74 10.42
N LYS A 91 -5.34 -0.72 10.41
CA LYS A 91 -6.17 -1.77 11.00
C LYS A 91 -6.93 -2.42 9.86
N VAL A 92 -6.47 -3.58 9.41
CA VAL A 92 -7.07 -4.27 8.28
C VAL A 92 -8.17 -5.18 8.78
N MET A 93 -9.39 -4.95 8.30
CA MET A 93 -10.60 -5.68 8.74
C MET A 93 -10.88 -6.90 7.88
N GLU A 94 -10.62 -6.79 6.58
CA GLU A 94 -10.80 -7.85 5.59
C GLU A 94 -9.53 -7.97 4.78
N ILE A 95 -9.33 -9.08 4.07
CA ILE A 95 -8.23 -9.20 3.13
C ILE A 95 -8.31 -8.01 2.19
N THR A 96 -7.23 -7.23 2.11
CA THR A 96 -7.17 -5.99 1.37
C THR A 96 -6.18 -6.08 0.22
N ASP A 97 -6.67 -5.78 -0.98
CA ASP A 97 -5.87 -5.72 -2.20
C ASP A 97 -5.50 -4.26 -2.44
N TYR A 98 -4.23 -3.97 -2.63
CA TYR A 98 -3.77 -2.59 -2.70
C TYR A 98 -2.68 -2.37 -3.74
N CYS A 99 -2.58 -1.13 -4.19
CA CYS A 99 -1.49 -0.65 -5.04
C CYS A 99 -0.85 0.56 -4.36
N CYS A 100 0.45 0.53 -4.20
CA CYS A 100 1.21 1.64 -3.60
C CYS A 100 2.06 2.29 -4.69
N SER A 101 1.91 3.61 -4.85
CA SER A 101 2.74 4.42 -5.74
C SER A 101 3.72 5.23 -4.92
N TYR A 102 4.97 5.30 -5.34
CA TYR A 102 6.02 6.06 -4.68
C TYR A 102 6.27 7.35 -5.47
N VAL A 103 6.23 8.47 -4.79
CA VAL A 103 6.32 9.79 -5.42
C VAL A 103 7.53 10.54 -4.85
N ASP A 104 8.37 11.03 -5.74
CA ASP A 104 9.54 11.85 -5.35
C ASP A 104 9.14 13.27 -4.96
#